data_51e63e3fe935553f95bdaf80bd10cdeb
#
_entry.id   51e63e3fe935553f95bdaf80bd10cdeb
#
_cell.length_a   1.000
_cell.length_b   1.000
_cell.length_c   1.000
_cell.angle_alpha   90.00
_cell.angle_beta   90.00
_cell.angle_gamma   90.00
#
_symmetry.space_group_name_H-M   'P 1'
#
loop_
_entity.id
_entity.type
_entity.pdbx_description
1 polymer ?
#
loop_
_entity_poly.entity_id
_entity_poly.type
_entity_poly.pdbx_seq_one_letter_code
_entity_poly.pdbx_strand_id
1 'polypeptide(L)'
;MKEGKNMKLLTINVHSWLENNQLEKLDILAKTIVEKQYDVIAMQEVNQLINSENVYSNIKKDNFGKMLLDKINSYGESGYSYYWTYSHIGFDKYEEGLAILAKGKVCDVEDFYCTSHQDIHSISSRKILKVTLEINNQTIEFYSCHMNLPTCEDENIRENLYNLVNHTDDSNLKIFMGDFNTDYFNQKEDYSMIIGMGLFDTYEMAQKKDDGVTVYKNISGWEDSMNKKKLDYIFSNRELNVTESSVIFNNTNYPIISDHNGLEVTIAEK
;
A
#
# COMPACT_ATOMS: atom_id res chain seq x y z
N MET A 1 -27.65 -20.34 -5.57
CA MET A 1 -26.96 -19.33 -4.77
C MET A 1 -25.94 -18.69 -5.73
N LYS A 2 -25.90 -17.37 -5.88
CA LYS A 2 -24.79 -16.73 -6.60
C LYS A 2 -23.56 -16.97 -5.74
N GLU A 3 -22.53 -17.61 -6.28
CA GLU A 3 -21.23 -17.64 -5.62
C GLU A 3 -20.80 -16.20 -5.35
N GLY A 4 -20.51 -15.88 -4.10
CA GLY A 4 -20.03 -14.56 -3.71
C GLY A 4 -18.73 -14.25 -4.45
N LYS A 5 -18.55 -13.02 -4.88
CA LYS A 5 -17.35 -12.60 -5.59
C LYS A 5 -16.22 -12.41 -4.57
N ASN A 6 -15.13 -13.20 -4.67
CA ASN A 6 -13.93 -13.00 -3.87
C ASN A 6 -13.40 -11.56 -4.03
N MET A 7 -12.94 -10.97 -2.92
CA MET A 7 -12.26 -9.68 -2.93
C MET A 7 -10.77 -9.87 -3.16
N LYS A 8 -10.23 -9.13 -4.14
CA LYS A 8 -8.80 -9.16 -4.50
C LYS A 8 -8.14 -7.84 -4.16
N LEU A 9 -7.07 -7.90 -3.39
CA LEU A 9 -6.31 -6.75 -2.93
C LEU A 9 -4.87 -6.81 -3.45
N LEU A 10 -4.28 -5.64 -3.69
CA LEU A 10 -2.86 -5.48 -4.00
C LEU A 10 -2.29 -4.33 -3.17
N THR A 11 -1.13 -4.55 -2.54
CA THR A 11 -0.30 -3.44 -2.06
C THR A 11 1.07 -3.49 -2.73
N ILE A 12 1.63 -2.32 -3.04
CA ILE A 12 2.96 -2.18 -3.63
C ILE A 12 3.56 -0.80 -3.33
N ASN A 13 4.78 -0.79 -2.80
CA ASN A 13 5.63 0.40 -2.85
C ASN A 13 6.17 0.52 -4.28
N VAL A 14 5.80 1.60 -5.00
CA VAL A 14 6.09 1.75 -6.43
C VAL A 14 7.40 2.47 -6.72
N HIS A 15 8.07 3.03 -5.69
CA HIS A 15 9.34 3.76 -5.79
C HIS A 15 9.35 4.70 -7.01
N SER A 16 8.28 5.46 -7.20
CA SER A 16 7.98 6.15 -8.44
C SER A 16 8.92 7.30 -8.73
N TRP A 17 9.30 7.42 -9.99
CA TRP A 17 10.27 8.36 -10.56
C TRP A 17 11.73 8.15 -10.11
N LEU A 18 11.99 7.10 -9.32
CA LEU A 18 13.32 6.70 -8.86
C LEU A 18 13.82 5.42 -9.57
N GLU A 19 12.93 4.74 -10.29
CA GLU A 19 13.23 3.52 -11.02
C GLU A 19 13.69 3.79 -12.46
N ASN A 20 14.61 2.95 -12.97
CA ASN A 20 14.94 2.94 -14.39
C ASN A 20 13.76 2.46 -15.24
N ASN A 21 13.58 3.01 -16.45
CA ASN A 21 12.51 2.65 -17.38
C ASN A 21 11.11 2.80 -16.77
N GLN A 22 10.90 3.83 -15.97
CA GLN A 22 9.69 4.02 -15.17
C GLN A 22 8.38 3.93 -15.97
N LEU A 23 8.34 4.46 -17.20
CA LEU A 23 7.12 4.41 -18.04
C LEU A 23 6.81 2.99 -18.52
N GLU A 24 7.82 2.17 -18.79
CA GLU A 24 7.64 0.75 -19.13
C GLU A 24 7.12 -0.03 -17.92
N LYS A 25 7.66 0.24 -16.73
CA LYS A 25 7.24 -0.37 -15.46
C LYS A 25 5.80 0.02 -15.10
N LEU A 26 5.43 1.29 -15.31
CA LEU A 26 4.05 1.76 -15.17
C LEU A 26 3.10 1.03 -16.13
N ASP A 27 3.54 0.78 -17.37
CA ASP A 27 2.75 0.05 -18.37
C ASP A 27 2.53 -1.42 -17.96
N ILE A 28 3.57 -2.07 -17.44
CA ILE A 28 3.48 -3.44 -16.89
C ILE A 28 2.48 -3.49 -15.73
N LEU A 29 2.58 -2.55 -14.77
CA LEU A 29 1.65 -2.47 -13.65
C LEU A 29 0.21 -2.27 -14.13
N ALA A 30 -0.03 -1.33 -15.08
CA ALA A 30 -1.35 -1.08 -15.63
C ALA A 30 -1.97 -2.32 -16.30
N LYS A 31 -1.20 -3.02 -17.13
CA LYS A 31 -1.64 -4.29 -17.78
C LYS A 31 -1.98 -5.36 -16.76
N THR A 32 -1.15 -5.51 -15.74
CA THR A 32 -1.38 -6.49 -14.67
C THR A 32 -2.65 -6.18 -13.88
N ILE A 33 -2.90 -4.90 -13.57
CA ILE A 33 -4.12 -4.47 -12.89
C ILE A 33 -5.36 -4.80 -13.73
N VAL A 34 -5.32 -4.54 -15.04
CA VAL A 34 -6.42 -4.87 -15.95
C VAL A 34 -6.63 -6.38 -16.07
N GLU A 35 -5.57 -7.17 -16.09
CA GLU A 35 -5.64 -8.63 -16.14
C GLU A 35 -6.20 -9.24 -14.84
N LYS A 36 -5.65 -8.83 -13.70
CA LYS A 36 -5.94 -9.41 -12.37
C LYS A 36 -7.27 -8.94 -11.78
N GLN A 37 -7.76 -7.75 -12.17
CA GLN A 37 -9.04 -7.20 -11.72
C GLN A 37 -9.10 -7.05 -10.19
N TYR A 38 -8.11 -6.40 -9.57
CA TYR A 38 -8.14 -6.09 -8.15
C TYR A 38 -9.33 -5.18 -7.81
N ASP A 39 -9.88 -5.36 -6.62
CA ASP A 39 -10.96 -4.50 -6.10
C ASP A 39 -10.39 -3.25 -5.43
N VAL A 40 -9.25 -3.38 -4.70
CA VAL A 40 -8.53 -2.26 -4.09
C VAL A 40 -7.02 -2.45 -4.27
N ILE A 41 -6.34 -1.36 -4.60
CA ILE A 41 -4.88 -1.30 -4.73
C ILE A 41 -4.38 -0.15 -3.88
N ALA A 42 -3.53 -0.44 -2.89
CA ALA A 42 -2.82 0.54 -2.08
C ALA A 42 -1.38 0.69 -2.58
N MET A 43 -0.95 1.91 -2.81
CA MET A 43 0.39 2.20 -3.33
C MET A 43 1.11 3.19 -2.41
N GLN A 44 2.41 2.97 -2.21
CA GLN A 44 3.31 3.80 -1.45
C GLN A 44 4.36 4.42 -2.39
N GLU A 45 4.97 5.51 -1.99
CA GLU A 45 5.92 6.30 -2.78
C GLU A 45 5.37 6.71 -4.16
N VAL A 46 4.11 7.15 -4.15
CA VAL A 46 3.44 7.69 -5.33
C VAL A 46 3.76 9.17 -5.44
N ASN A 47 4.81 9.48 -6.20
CA ASN A 47 5.44 10.78 -6.25
C ASN A 47 4.91 11.66 -7.40
N GLN A 48 5.03 12.97 -7.20
CA GLN A 48 4.90 14.01 -8.22
C GLN A 48 5.93 15.13 -7.97
N LEU A 49 6.37 15.81 -9.01
CA LEU A 49 7.33 16.92 -8.89
C LEU A 49 6.68 18.13 -8.20
N ILE A 50 7.41 18.77 -7.27
CA ILE A 50 6.95 19.99 -6.56
C ILE A 50 6.53 21.09 -7.55
N ASN A 51 7.28 21.25 -8.64
CA ASN A 51 7.09 22.33 -9.60
C ASN A 51 6.27 21.92 -10.85
N SER A 52 5.65 20.73 -10.86
CA SER A 52 4.80 20.31 -11.97
C SER A 52 3.44 21.02 -11.93
N GLU A 53 2.80 21.11 -13.09
CA GLU A 53 1.50 21.75 -13.26
C GLU A 53 0.38 20.94 -12.61
N ASN A 54 -0.49 21.62 -11.85
CA ASN A 54 -1.70 21.01 -11.31
C ASN A 54 -2.71 20.69 -12.42
N VAL A 55 -3.28 19.50 -12.39
CA VAL A 55 -4.36 19.08 -13.29
C VAL A 55 -5.72 19.26 -12.63
N TYR A 56 -5.87 18.80 -11.38
CA TYR A 56 -7.06 19.02 -10.56
C TYR A 56 -6.70 18.86 -9.07
N SER A 57 -7.34 19.64 -8.20
CA SER A 57 -7.01 19.64 -6.76
C SER A 57 -5.49 19.80 -6.54
N ASN A 58 -4.87 18.91 -5.78
CA ASN A 58 -3.44 18.84 -5.53
C ASN A 58 -2.71 17.82 -6.45
N ILE A 59 -3.41 17.21 -7.39
CA ILE A 59 -2.85 16.24 -8.35
C ILE A 59 -2.18 16.99 -9.51
N LYS A 60 -0.92 16.65 -9.76
CA LYS A 60 -0.10 17.24 -10.82
C LYS A 60 -0.03 16.33 -12.05
N LYS A 61 0.41 16.92 -13.16
CA LYS A 61 0.45 16.26 -14.48
C LYS A 61 1.32 14.99 -14.48
N ASP A 62 2.38 14.98 -13.70
CA ASP A 62 3.33 13.89 -13.56
C ASP A 62 3.08 13.00 -12.34
N ASN A 63 1.94 13.17 -11.65
CA ASN A 63 1.55 12.26 -10.56
C ASN A 63 1.50 10.82 -11.05
N PHE A 64 2.34 9.96 -10.47
CA PHE A 64 2.50 8.59 -10.94
C PHE A 64 1.18 7.80 -10.93
N GLY A 65 0.40 7.90 -9.86
CA GLY A 65 -0.87 7.17 -9.75
C GLY A 65 -1.93 7.68 -10.72
N LYS A 66 -1.96 8.99 -11.01
CA LYS A 66 -2.82 9.59 -12.05
C LYS A 66 -2.44 9.04 -13.43
N MET A 67 -1.15 9.02 -13.76
CA MET A 67 -0.67 8.46 -15.03
C MET A 67 -0.97 6.96 -15.14
N LEU A 68 -0.87 6.22 -14.04
CA LEU A 68 -1.25 4.81 -13.96
C LEU A 68 -2.75 4.63 -14.24
N LEU A 69 -3.62 5.44 -13.63
CA LEU A 69 -5.06 5.39 -13.88
C LEU A 69 -5.38 5.68 -15.35
N ASP A 70 -4.75 6.71 -15.94
CA ASP A 70 -4.95 7.03 -17.37
C ASP A 70 -4.54 5.85 -18.26
N LYS A 71 -3.46 5.17 -17.89
CA LYS A 71 -2.99 4.00 -18.63
C LYS A 71 -3.94 2.81 -18.50
N ILE A 72 -4.45 2.54 -17.30
CA ILE A 72 -5.49 1.52 -17.05
C ILE A 72 -6.73 1.81 -17.90
N ASN A 73 -7.21 3.06 -17.90
CA ASN A 73 -8.36 3.48 -18.69
C ASN A 73 -8.11 3.29 -20.20
N SER A 74 -6.88 3.52 -20.67
CA SER A 74 -6.52 3.31 -22.07
C SER A 74 -6.58 1.85 -22.53
N TYR A 75 -6.53 0.91 -21.58
CA TYR A 75 -6.74 -0.52 -21.82
C TYR A 75 -8.21 -0.97 -21.67
N GLY A 76 -9.13 -0.02 -21.51
CA GLY A 76 -10.58 -0.28 -21.45
C GLY A 76 -11.13 -0.58 -20.06
N GLU A 77 -10.34 -0.46 -19.01
CA GLU A 77 -10.79 -0.61 -17.63
C GLU A 77 -11.01 0.77 -17.00
N SER A 78 -12.26 1.16 -16.75
CA SER A 78 -12.65 2.49 -16.28
C SER A 78 -13.35 2.48 -14.90
N GLY A 79 -13.33 1.34 -14.21
CA GLY A 79 -14.06 1.16 -12.95
C GLY A 79 -13.34 1.67 -11.69
N TYR A 80 -12.11 2.17 -11.81
CA TYR A 80 -11.35 2.64 -10.65
C TYR A 80 -11.57 4.11 -10.35
N SER A 81 -11.80 4.42 -9.07
CA SER A 81 -11.63 5.75 -8.48
C SER A 81 -10.22 5.88 -7.92
N TYR A 82 -9.63 7.08 -8.01
CA TYR A 82 -8.26 7.37 -7.59
C TYR A 82 -8.22 8.41 -6.49
N TYR A 83 -7.49 8.11 -5.42
CA TYR A 83 -7.26 8.99 -4.27
C TYR A 83 -5.77 9.04 -3.96
N TRP A 84 -5.29 10.23 -3.61
CA TRP A 84 -3.87 10.48 -3.33
C TRP A 84 -3.71 11.58 -2.29
N THR A 85 -2.70 11.41 -1.45
CA THR A 85 -2.18 12.42 -0.52
C THR A 85 -0.66 12.30 -0.44
N TYR A 86 0.03 13.36 0.01
CA TYR A 86 1.46 13.28 0.29
C TYR A 86 1.75 13.59 1.76
N SER A 87 2.81 12.96 2.29
CA SER A 87 3.24 13.10 3.69
C SER A 87 4.32 14.15 3.84
N HIS A 88 5.28 14.14 2.94
CA HIS A 88 6.46 14.99 2.99
C HIS A 88 7.06 15.22 1.60
N ILE A 89 8.09 16.07 1.56
CA ILE A 89 8.91 16.31 0.37
C ILE A 89 10.12 15.38 0.42
N GLY A 90 10.17 14.44 -0.52
CA GLY A 90 11.29 13.54 -0.72
C GLY A 90 12.33 14.11 -1.70
N PHE A 91 13.62 13.92 -1.40
CA PHE A 91 14.75 14.31 -2.25
C PHE A 91 14.75 15.79 -2.67
N ASP A 92 14.18 16.70 -1.86
CA ASP A 92 13.99 18.12 -2.17
C ASP A 92 13.31 18.39 -3.53
N LYS A 93 12.59 17.41 -4.06
CA LYS A 93 12.10 17.42 -5.43
C LYS A 93 10.68 16.90 -5.59
N TYR A 94 10.28 15.92 -4.80
CA TYR A 94 9.01 15.23 -4.94
C TYR A 94 8.09 15.46 -3.74
N GLU A 95 6.83 15.70 -3.99
CA GLU A 95 5.77 15.43 -3.02
C GLU A 95 5.59 13.91 -2.98
N GLU A 96 6.10 13.26 -1.92
CA GLU A 96 6.06 11.82 -1.74
C GLU A 96 4.77 11.41 -1.06
N GLY A 97 4.02 10.52 -1.70
CA GLY A 97 2.67 10.25 -1.29
C GLY A 97 2.23 8.79 -1.30
N LEU A 98 0.98 8.66 -0.88
CA LEU A 98 0.22 7.42 -0.84
C LEU A 98 -0.94 7.51 -1.82
N ALA A 99 -1.32 6.39 -2.41
CA ALA A 99 -2.49 6.32 -3.26
C ALA A 99 -3.34 5.08 -3.00
N ILE A 100 -4.63 5.20 -3.30
CA ILE A 100 -5.56 4.07 -3.39
C ILE A 100 -6.31 4.17 -4.72
N LEU A 101 -6.29 3.07 -5.48
CA LEU A 101 -7.23 2.79 -6.56
C LEU A 101 -8.28 1.83 -6.04
N ALA A 102 -9.55 2.17 -6.19
CA ALA A 102 -10.64 1.35 -5.66
C ALA A 102 -11.79 1.21 -6.66
N LYS A 103 -12.35 0.01 -6.76
CA LYS A 103 -13.63 -0.27 -7.43
C LYS A 103 -14.75 -0.29 -6.41
N GLY A 104 -15.93 0.20 -6.80
CA GLY A 104 -17.10 0.17 -5.95
C GLY A 104 -17.57 1.55 -5.49
N LYS A 105 -18.52 1.55 -4.56
CA LYS A 105 -19.09 2.78 -4.03
C LYS A 105 -18.25 3.32 -2.88
N VAL A 106 -17.58 4.43 -3.14
CA VAL A 106 -16.83 5.15 -2.11
C VAL A 106 -17.79 5.95 -1.23
N CYS A 107 -17.69 5.77 0.09
CA CYS A 107 -18.49 6.45 1.09
C CYS A 107 -17.76 7.62 1.74
N ASP A 108 -16.44 7.48 1.95
CA ASP A 108 -15.62 8.47 2.62
C ASP A 108 -14.16 8.36 2.18
N VAL A 109 -13.44 9.48 2.24
CA VAL A 109 -11.99 9.58 1.98
C VAL A 109 -11.38 10.53 2.98
N GLU A 110 -10.35 10.09 3.66
CA GLU A 110 -9.67 10.85 4.69
C GLU A 110 -8.15 10.63 4.61
N ASP A 111 -7.38 11.65 4.93
CA ASP A 111 -5.97 11.49 5.26
C ASP A 111 -5.65 12.11 6.62
N PHE A 112 -4.69 11.50 7.34
CA PHE A 112 -4.27 11.96 8.65
C PHE A 112 -2.81 11.59 8.93
N TYR A 113 -2.14 12.37 9.77
CA TYR A 113 -0.80 12.01 10.25
C TYR A 113 -0.90 10.97 11.35
N CYS A 114 -0.20 9.83 11.21
CA CYS A 114 -0.01 8.87 12.29
C CYS A 114 1.22 9.20 13.16
N THR A 115 2.06 10.12 12.71
CA THR A 115 3.28 10.57 13.37
C THR A 115 3.06 11.83 14.19
N SER A 116 3.96 12.09 15.16
CA SER A 116 4.00 13.35 15.90
C SER A 116 4.47 14.50 15.01
N HIS A 117 5.43 14.24 14.12
CA HIS A 117 5.85 15.17 13.08
C HIS A 117 4.78 15.32 12.01
N GLN A 118 4.50 16.58 11.65
CA GLN A 118 3.55 16.95 10.60
C GLN A 118 4.14 17.96 9.61
N ASP A 119 5.45 18.18 9.70
CA ASP A 119 6.17 19.07 8.78
C ASP A 119 6.43 18.35 7.46
N ILE A 120 5.97 18.94 6.38
CA ILE A 120 6.20 18.39 5.01
C ILE A 120 7.67 18.34 4.60
N HIS A 121 8.57 19.05 5.31
CA HIS A 121 10.02 18.98 5.07
C HIS A 121 10.73 17.93 5.91
N SER A 122 10.00 17.21 6.78
CA SER A 122 10.54 16.09 7.55
C SER A 122 10.15 14.76 6.91
N ILE A 123 11.15 13.95 6.58
CA ILE A 123 10.93 12.58 6.09
C ILE A 123 10.32 11.66 7.14
N SER A 124 10.38 12.06 8.42
CA SER A 124 9.74 11.32 9.52
C SER A 124 8.22 11.54 9.58
N SER A 125 7.70 12.55 8.88
CA SER A 125 6.26 12.79 8.78
C SER A 125 5.59 11.73 7.93
N ARG A 126 4.65 10.97 8.51
CA ARG A 126 3.91 9.92 7.79
C ARG A 126 2.41 10.17 7.87
N LYS A 127 1.81 10.29 6.72
CA LYS A 127 0.35 10.27 6.58
C LYS A 127 -0.13 8.85 6.27
N ILE A 128 -1.39 8.67 6.54
CA ILE A 128 -2.17 7.50 6.12
C ILE A 128 -3.28 8.01 5.21
N LEU A 129 -3.55 7.31 4.13
CA LEU A 129 -4.70 7.55 3.28
C LEU A 129 -5.75 6.46 3.54
N LYS A 130 -6.94 6.87 3.97
CA LYS A 130 -8.10 5.99 4.21
C LYS A 130 -9.14 6.20 3.12
N VAL A 131 -9.66 5.11 2.57
CA VAL A 131 -10.82 5.09 1.68
C VAL A 131 -11.84 4.10 2.22
N THR A 132 -13.06 4.56 2.45
CA THR A 132 -14.17 3.75 2.95
C THR A 132 -15.08 3.36 1.81
N LEU A 133 -15.28 2.06 1.62
CA LEU A 133 -16.13 1.49 0.57
C LEU A 133 -17.34 0.78 1.16
N GLU A 134 -18.46 0.83 0.43
CA GLU A 134 -19.59 -0.08 0.63
C GLU A 134 -19.44 -1.26 -0.35
N ILE A 135 -19.18 -2.46 0.20
CA ILE A 135 -19.06 -3.71 -0.55
C ILE A 135 -20.07 -4.70 0.04
N ASN A 136 -21.01 -5.19 -0.78
CA ASN A 136 -22.02 -6.16 -0.35
C ASN A 136 -22.79 -5.74 0.93
N ASN A 137 -23.17 -4.47 1.03
CA ASN A 137 -23.84 -3.84 2.21
C ASN A 137 -22.98 -3.87 3.49
N GLN A 138 -21.67 -4.05 3.38
CA GLN A 138 -20.71 -3.90 4.47
C GLN A 138 -19.85 -2.67 4.22
N THR A 139 -19.63 -1.90 5.26
CA THR A 139 -18.67 -0.79 5.24
C THR A 139 -17.28 -1.35 5.56
N ILE A 140 -16.33 -1.15 4.65
CA ILE A 140 -14.94 -1.59 4.78
C ILE A 140 -14.04 -0.39 4.60
N GLU A 141 -13.09 -0.23 5.51
CA GLU A 141 -12.09 0.84 5.48
C GLU A 141 -10.76 0.28 4.99
N PHE A 142 -10.21 0.88 3.95
CA PHE A 142 -8.92 0.52 3.38
C PHE A 142 -7.93 1.64 3.64
N TYR A 143 -6.77 1.26 4.16
CA TYR A 143 -5.71 2.19 4.53
C TYR A 143 -4.46 1.92 3.70
N SER A 144 -3.93 2.92 2.99
CA SER A 144 -2.59 2.87 2.42
C SER A 144 -1.60 3.40 3.45
N CYS A 145 -0.62 2.58 3.81
CA CYS A 145 0.33 2.82 4.89
C CYS A 145 1.77 2.81 4.36
N HIS A 146 2.60 3.77 4.82
CA HIS A 146 4.05 3.73 4.68
C HIS A 146 4.65 4.21 6.00
N MET A 147 5.09 3.26 6.83
CA MET A 147 5.57 3.54 8.17
C MET A 147 7.05 3.95 8.15
N ASN A 148 7.51 4.61 9.21
CA ASN A 148 8.91 4.92 9.37
C ASN A 148 9.76 3.66 9.58
N LEU A 149 11.05 3.75 9.23
CA LEU A 149 12.03 2.72 9.57
C LEU A 149 12.12 2.54 11.09
N PRO A 150 12.37 1.32 11.60
CA PRO A 150 12.56 1.07 13.04
C PRO A 150 13.71 1.87 13.64
N THR A 151 14.67 2.29 12.80
CA THR A 151 15.83 3.11 13.18
C THR A 151 15.55 4.61 13.19
N CYS A 152 14.33 5.04 12.90
CA CYS A 152 13.96 6.45 12.96
C CYS A 152 13.97 6.93 14.42
N GLU A 153 14.91 7.82 14.75
CA GLU A 153 15.08 8.34 16.12
C GLU A 153 14.06 9.42 16.47
N ASP A 154 13.48 10.09 15.46
CA ASP A 154 12.58 11.22 15.62
C ASP A 154 11.13 10.80 15.91
N GLU A 155 10.80 9.53 15.70
CA GLU A 155 9.44 9.02 15.83
C GLU A 155 9.39 7.69 16.58
N ASN A 156 8.36 7.53 17.38
CA ASN A 156 8.08 6.27 18.07
C ASN A 156 7.15 5.40 17.20
N ILE A 157 7.70 4.39 16.55
CA ILE A 157 6.94 3.49 15.67
C ILE A 157 5.75 2.83 16.36
N ARG A 158 5.87 2.52 17.65
CA ARG A 158 4.75 1.94 18.43
C ARG A 158 3.59 2.93 18.58
N GLU A 159 3.90 4.20 18.85
CA GLU A 159 2.88 5.24 18.94
C GLU A 159 2.24 5.50 17.58
N ASN A 160 3.04 5.51 16.52
CA ASN A 160 2.54 5.71 15.16
C ASN A 160 1.59 4.58 14.75
N LEU A 161 1.94 3.32 15.04
CA LEU A 161 1.07 2.16 14.82
C LEU A 161 -0.19 2.23 15.70
N TYR A 162 -0.06 2.65 16.95
CA TYR A 162 -1.19 2.84 17.84
C TYR A 162 -2.14 3.90 17.30
N ASN A 163 -1.63 5.03 16.83
CA ASN A 163 -2.43 6.10 16.21
C ASN A 163 -3.15 5.62 14.96
N LEU A 164 -2.48 4.81 14.12
CA LEU A 164 -3.07 4.20 12.94
C LEU A 164 -4.24 3.26 13.29
N VAL A 165 -4.00 2.31 14.20
CA VAL A 165 -4.98 1.25 14.52
C VAL A 165 -6.21 1.81 15.23
N ASN A 166 -6.02 2.85 16.06
CA ASN A 166 -7.09 3.43 16.88
C ASN A 166 -7.70 4.72 16.29
N HIS A 167 -7.36 5.09 15.05
CA HIS A 167 -7.87 6.31 14.44
C HIS A 167 -9.40 6.33 14.29
N THR A 168 -9.99 5.19 13.99
CA THR A 168 -11.45 5.02 13.89
C THR A 168 -11.93 3.92 14.83
N ASP A 169 -13.24 3.89 15.14
CA ASP A 169 -13.80 2.83 15.98
C ASP A 169 -13.76 1.45 15.28
N ASP A 170 -13.90 0.38 16.06
CA ASP A 170 -13.78 -1.00 15.55
C ASP A 170 -15.07 -1.57 14.95
N SER A 171 -16.10 -0.75 14.72
CA SER A 171 -17.38 -1.18 14.16
C SER A 171 -17.24 -1.72 12.74
N ASN A 172 -16.36 -1.12 11.94
CA ASN A 172 -16.09 -1.51 10.57
C ASN A 172 -14.95 -2.55 10.45
N LEU A 173 -14.96 -3.31 9.35
CA LEU A 173 -13.79 -4.04 8.93
C LEU A 173 -12.74 -3.06 8.42
N LYS A 174 -11.53 -3.13 8.99
CA LYS A 174 -10.37 -2.31 8.59
C LYS A 174 -9.34 -3.21 7.90
N ILE A 175 -8.82 -2.75 6.77
CA ILE A 175 -7.75 -3.41 6.00
C ILE A 175 -6.59 -2.43 5.86
N PHE A 176 -5.48 -2.72 6.52
CA PHE A 176 -4.26 -1.92 6.49
C PHE A 176 -3.28 -2.53 5.48
N MET A 177 -2.92 -1.78 4.45
CA MET A 177 -2.16 -2.25 3.30
C MET A 177 -0.93 -1.36 3.10
N GLY A 178 0.25 -1.93 2.97
CA GLY A 178 1.40 -1.11 2.66
C GLY A 178 2.74 -1.62 3.17
N ASP A 179 3.71 -0.71 3.10
CA ASP A 179 5.05 -0.87 3.62
C ASP A 179 5.09 -0.47 5.10
N PHE A 180 5.24 -1.47 5.96
CA PHE A 180 5.32 -1.27 7.41
C PHE A 180 6.76 -1.15 7.91
N ASN A 181 7.74 -1.26 7.02
CA ASN A 181 9.17 -1.18 7.35
C ASN A 181 9.58 -2.07 8.53
N THR A 182 8.89 -3.19 8.72
CA THR A 182 9.16 -4.18 9.78
C THR A 182 9.43 -5.53 9.14
N ASP A 183 10.63 -6.09 9.34
CA ASP A 183 11.01 -7.35 8.70
C ASP A 183 10.45 -8.56 9.45
N TYR A 184 9.47 -9.23 8.84
CA TYR A 184 8.87 -10.47 9.34
C TYR A 184 9.89 -11.55 9.70
N PHE A 185 10.97 -11.67 8.94
CA PHE A 185 11.95 -12.76 9.14
C PHE A 185 12.97 -12.45 10.22
N ASN A 186 13.43 -11.20 10.31
CA ASN A 186 14.57 -10.83 11.16
C ASN A 186 14.21 -9.93 12.35
N GLN A 187 13.02 -9.29 12.34
CA GLN A 187 12.54 -8.39 13.41
C GLN A 187 11.29 -8.96 14.10
N LYS A 188 11.42 -10.14 14.70
CA LYS A 188 10.29 -10.86 15.31
C LYS A 188 9.59 -10.10 16.44
N GLU A 189 10.32 -9.30 17.20
CA GLU A 189 9.77 -8.51 18.32
C GLU A 189 8.88 -7.39 17.77
N ASP A 190 9.33 -6.66 16.75
CA ASP A 190 8.58 -5.59 16.12
C ASP A 190 7.33 -6.14 15.41
N TYR A 191 7.47 -7.26 14.69
CA TYR A 191 6.31 -7.93 14.10
C TYR A 191 5.31 -8.39 15.16
N SER A 192 5.78 -8.99 16.26
CA SER A 192 4.92 -9.43 17.37
C SER A 192 4.22 -8.24 18.05
N MET A 193 4.86 -7.08 18.09
CA MET A 193 4.26 -5.84 18.59
C MET A 193 3.06 -5.43 17.70
N ILE A 194 3.20 -5.49 16.36
CA ILE A 194 2.10 -5.17 15.44
C ILE A 194 0.91 -6.11 15.66
N ILE A 195 1.17 -7.42 15.72
CA ILE A 195 0.13 -8.43 15.98
C ILE A 195 -0.51 -8.23 17.37
N GLY A 196 0.29 -7.85 18.37
CA GLY A 196 -0.17 -7.55 19.73
C GLY A 196 -1.13 -6.36 19.84
N MET A 197 -1.23 -5.53 18.79
CA MET A 197 -2.23 -4.45 18.68
C MET A 197 -3.60 -4.94 18.18
N GLY A 198 -3.80 -6.25 18.04
CA GLY A 198 -5.06 -6.86 17.61
C GLY A 198 -5.20 -6.97 16.09
N LEU A 199 -4.08 -6.87 15.36
CA LEU A 199 -4.07 -7.04 13.91
C LEU A 199 -3.82 -8.51 13.51
N PHE A 200 -4.43 -8.92 12.42
CA PHE A 200 -4.32 -10.25 11.81
C PHE A 200 -3.60 -10.12 10.48
N ASP A 201 -2.48 -10.83 10.30
CA ASP A 201 -1.75 -10.85 9.02
C ASP A 201 -2.46 -11.78 8.02
N THR A 202 -2.89 -11.22 6.89
CA THR A 202 -3.54 -12.01 5.82
C THR A 202 -2.62 -13.07 5.25
N TYR A 203 -1.29 -12.86 5.26
CA TYR A 203 -0.32 -13.86 4.87
C TYR A 203 -0.35 -15.09 5.81
N GLU A 204 -0.46 -14.87 7.13
CA GLU A 204 -0.56 -15.98 8.08
C GLU A 204 -1.90 -16.72 8.01
N MET A 205 -3.00 -16.00 7.72
CA MET A 205 -4.33 -16.58 7.55
C MET A 205 -4.50 -17.34 6.23
N ALA A 206 -3.64 -17.12 5.24
CA ALA A 206 -3.83 -17.66 3.89
C ALA A 206 -3.74 -19.18 3.84
N GLN A 207 -4.73 -19.80 3.16
CA GLN A 207 -4.76 -21.25 2.91
C GLN A 207 -3.66 -21.68 1.95
N LYS A 208 -3.33 -20.81 0.98
CA LYS A 208 -2.23 -20.96 0.04
C LYS A 208 -1.37 -19.72 0.05
N LYS A 209 -0.07 -19.89 0.23
CA LYS A 209 0.90 -18.79 0.25
C LYS A 209 2.25 -19.22 -0.32
N ASP A 210 3.00 -18.24 -0.84
CA ASP A 210 4.40 -18.40 -1.25
C ASP A 210 5.39 -18.06 -0.12
N ASP A 211 6.63 -17.66 -0.43
CA ASP A 211 7.64 -17.33 0.58
C ASP A 211 7.42 -15.95 1.24
N GLY A 212 6.51 -15.13 0.72
CA GLY A 212 6.14 -13.81 1.26
C GLY A 212 7.24 -12.76 1.17
N VAL A 213 8.30 -12.98 0.40
CA VAL A 213 9.45 -12.07 0.31
C VAL A 213 9.11 -10.88 -0.58
N THR A 214 8.99 -9.70 0.02
CA THR A 214 8.68 -8.46 -0.73
C THR A 214 9.93 -7.69 -1.14
N VAL A 215 11.08 -7.94 -0.51
CA VAL A 215 12.36 -7.31 -0.84
C VAL A 215 13.48 -8.34 -0.94
N TYR A 216 14.15 -8.42 -2.11
CA TYR A 216 15.25 -9.37 -2.37
C TYR A 216 16.64 -8.74 -2.37
N LYS A 217 16.73 -7.38 -2.31
CA LYS A 217 17.98 -6.65 -2.47
C LYS A 217 18.16 -5.66 -1.31
N ASN A 218 19.33 -5.03 -1.28
CA ASN A 218 19.52 -3.83 -0.48
C ASN A 218 18.69 -2.71 -1.10
N ILE A 219 17.92 -2.04 -0.27
CA ILE A 219 17.12 -0.86 -0.59
C ILE A 219 17.47 0.25 0.41
N SER A 220 17.06 1.48 0.12
CA SER A 220 17.30 2.62 1.01
C SER A 220 16.74 2.34 2.42
N GLY A 221 17.55 2.59 3.45
CA GLY A 221 17.22 2.29 4.85
C GLY A 221 17.51 0.85 5.29
N TRP A 222 17.90 -0.04 4.36
CA TRP A 222 18.21 -1.46 4.62
C TRP A 222 19.51 -1.91 3.94
N GLU A 223 20.48 -0.99 3.81
CA GLU A 223 21.72 -1.17 3.05
C GLU A 223 22.62 -2.28 3.60
N ASP A 224 22.61 -2.49 4.91
CA ASP A 224 23.47 -3.47 5.59
C ASP A 224 22.90 -4.89 5.58
N SER A 225 21.74 -5.11 4.98
CA SER A 225 21.08 -6.40 4.99
C SER A 225 20.97 -7.04 3.61
N MET A 226 21.82 -8.05 3.35
CA MET A 226 21.75 -8.90 2.14
C MET A 226 20.61 -9.93 2.18
N ASN A 227 19.84 -9.99 3.25
CA ASN A 227 18.83 -11.01 3.46
C ASN A 227 17.50 -10.64 2.77
N LYS A 228 16.76 -11.65 2.37
CA LYS A 228 15.37 -11.53 1.95
C LYS A 228 14.54 -10.95 3.09
N LYS A 229 13.61 -10.04 2.78
CA LYS A 229 12.74 -9.38 3.76
C LYS A 229 11.28 -9.44 3.32
N LYS A 230 10.38 -9.43 4.30
CA LYS A 230 8.97 -9.11 4.12
C LYS A 230 8.71 -7.83 4.90
N LEU A 231 8.54 -6.71 4.19
CA LEU A 231 8.28 -5.38 4.72
C LEU A 231 6.86 -4.91 4.44
N ASP A 232 6.25 -5.47 3.39
CA ASP A 232 4.92 -5.12 2.91
C ASP A 232 3.89 -6.11 3.44
N TYR A 233 2.75 -5.59 3.88
CA TYR A 233 1.71 -6.36 4.54
C TYR A 233 0.31 -5.93 4.12
N ILE A 234 -0.62 -6.86 4.30
CA ILE A 234 -2.06 -6.60 4.34
C ILE A 234 -2.57 -7.15 5.66
N PHE A 235 -2.85 -6.27 6.61
CA PHE A 235 -3.42 -6.63 7.91
C PHE A 235 -4.92 -6.34 7.94
N SER A 236 -5.62 -6.99 8.85
CA SER A 236 -7.02 -6.70 9.17
C SER A 236 -7.25 -6.62 10.68
N ASN A 237 -8.29 -5.91 11.13
CA ASN A 237 -8.69 -5.88 12.53
C ASN A 237 -9.55 -7.08 12.95
N ARG A 238 -9.78 -8.05 12.05
CA ARG A 238 -10.58 -9.26 12.28
C ARG A 238 -10.00 -10.42 11.47
N GLU A 239 -10.28 -11.64 11.93
CA GLU A 239 -10.01 -12.84 11.14
C GLU A 239 -10.83 -12.87 9.85
N LEU A 240 -10.16 -13.17 8.74
CA LEU A 240 -10.72 -13.25 7.40
C LEU A 240 -10.51 -14.65 6.79
N ASN A 241 -11.38 -15.02 5.86
CA ASN A 241 -11.18 -16.24 5.08
C ASN A 241 -10.27 -15.95 3.88
N VAL A 242 -8.96 -15.95 4.11
CA VAL A 242 -7.95 -15.68 3.08
C VAL A 242 -7.67 -16.97 2.32
N THR A 243 -8.00 -17.01 1.04
CA THR A 243 -7.76 -18.19 0.21
C THR A 243 -6.34 -18.23 -0.35
N GLU A 244 -5.77 -17.08 -0.69
CA GLU A 244 -4.42 -16.99 -1.25
C GLU A 244 -3.75 -15.67 -0.85
N SER A 245 -2.44 -15.75 -0.54
CA SER A 245 -1.54 -14.61 -0.39
C SER A 245 -0.26 -14.89 -1.16
N SER A 246 0.12 -14.03 -2.09
CA SER A 246 1.28 -14.25 -2.95
C SER A 246 1.99 -12.95 -3.32
N VAL A 247 3.30 -13.08 -3.56
CA VAL A 247 4.16 -11.99 -4.01
C VAL A 247 4.13 -11.91 -5.53
N ILE A 248 3.98 -10.70 -6.05
CA ILE A 248 3.91 -10.40 -7.48
C ILE A 248 5.00 -9.39 -7.87
N PHE A 249 5.38 -9.32 -9.14
CA PHE A 249 6.46 -8.50 -9.69
C PHE A 249 7.86 -8.91 -9.18
N ASN A 250 8.05 -10.19 -8.94
CA ASN A 250 9.26 -10.82 -8.42
C ASN A 250 10.13 -11.48 -9.52
N ASN A 251 9.86 -11.19 -10.79
CA ASN A 251 10.49 -11.78 -11.98
C ASN A 251 10.19 -13.30 -12.20
N THR A 252 9.33 -13.86 -11.35
CA THR A 252 8.83 -15.24 -11.54
C THR A 252 7.43 -15.21 -12.15
N ASN A 253 6.54 -14.42 -11.59
CA ASN A 253 5.17 -14.26 -12.06
C ASN A 253 5.05 -13.12 -13.07
N TYR A 254 5.56 -11.93 -12.71
CA TYR A 254 5.58 -10.71 -13.54
C TYR A 254 6.96 -10.05 -13.44
N PRO A 255 7.36 -9.24 -14.45
CA PRO A 255 8.61 -8.48 -14.40
C PRO A 255 8.70 -7.56 -13.19
N ILE A 256 9.91 -7.36 -12.66
CA ILE A 256 10.17 -6.41 -11.56
C ILE A 256 9.87 -4.98 -12.01
N ILE A 257 9.09 -4.26 -11.23
CA ILE A 257 8.69 -2.88 -11.52
C ILE A 257 9.13 -1.86 -10.47
N SER A 258 9.58 -2.31 -9.30
CA SER A 258 10.02 -1.51 -8.17
C SER A 258 11.18 -2.23 -7.47
N ASP A 259 11.82 -1.58 -6.51
CA ASP A 259 12.72 -2.21 -5.56
C ASP A 259 11.97 -3.04 -4.51
N HIS A 260 10.66 -2.83 -4.36
CA HIS A 260 9.72 -3.73 -3.70
C HIS A 260 8.95 -4.60 -4.69
N ASN A 261 8.64 -5.82 -4.30
CA ASN A 261 7.63 -6.65 -4.94
C ASN A 261 6.24 -6.31 -4.38
N GLY A 262 5.20 -6.49 -5.18
CA GLY A 262 3.83 -6.35 -4.69
C GLY A 262 3.38 -7.55 -3.85
N LEU A 263 2.45 -7.34 -2.94
CA LEU A 263 1.75 -8.41 -2.21
C LEU A 263 0.27 -8.41 -2.61
N GLU A 264 -0.18 -9.52 -3.19
CA GLU A 264 -1.59 -9.70 -3.55
C GLU A 264 -2.28 -10.72 -2.61
N VAL A 265 -3.55 -10.44 -2.31
CA VAL A 265 -4.36 -11.28 -1.43
C VAL A 265 -5.74 -11.49 -2.03
N THR A 266 -6.25 -12.73 -1.91
CA THR A 266 -7.63 -13.08 -2.24
C THR A 266 -8.38 -13.49 -0.99
N ILE A 267 -9.48 -12.78 -0.69
CA ILE A 267 -10.36 -13.01 0.46
C ILE A 267 -11.67 -13.55 -0.06
N ALA A 268 -12.08 -14.72 0.42
CA ALA A 268 -13.37 -15.30 0.09
C ALA A 268 -14.51 -14.55 0.81
N GLU A 269 -15.59 -14.29 0.09
CA GLU A 269 -16.83 -13.82 0.70
C GLU A 269 -17.39 -14.89 1.66
N LYS A 270 -17.90 -14.47 2.82
CA LYS A 270 -18.52 -15.38 3.81
C LYS A 270 -19.89 -15.83 3.39
#